data_ae99dc188f8c905c65dad76f3da126eb
#
_entry.id   ae99dc188f8c905c65dad76f3da126eb
#
_cell.length_a   1.000
_cell.length_b   1.000
_cell.length_c   1.000
_cell.angle_alpha   90.00
_cell.angle_beta   90.00
_cell.angle_gamma   90.00
#
_symmetry.space_group_name_H-M   'P 1'
#
loop_
_entity.id
_entity.type
_entity.pdbx_description
1 polymer ?
#
loop_
_entity_poly.entity_id
_entity_poly.type
_entity_poly.pdbx_seq_one_letter_code
_entity_poly.pdbx_strand_id
1 'polypeptide(L)'
;MAAAQFDRAAEDLGNVTALEHLNVEIPNQGLASDFYLLGMGFTRDPYLFPGTNNMWVNIGKSQIHMPSGEPLVFRGHVGIVTPNRKELLDRLHAVKKNLDGTKFSFKEFNDHVQATCPWGNEFHVYEPDTARFGNINLGLPFVEFTVPEKTAKKIAKFYRKVLGAKTCIEKNGHGKAAHIKCGLNQELVFRETDRPIPEFDGHHLQVYVEDFGGPHDKLKALDLITEESDRCQYRFEDIVDLDSGKVLFTIEHEIRSMTHPLFNRPLVNRNPAQTNRNYILGGDGWVYNLPDTVGPSGASTDPLKAPKAPTIAKRRAMRAAGAL
;
A
#
# COMPACT_ATOMS: atom_id res chain seq x y z
N MET A 1 15.42 43.32 -11.42
CA MET A 1 14.56 42.15 -11.36
C MET A 1 14.41 41.77 -9.90
N ALA A 2 13.17 41.75 -9.34
CA ALA A 2 12.97 41.27 -7.97
C ALA A 2 13.31 39.79 -7.92
N ALA A 3 14.08 39.35 -6.91
CA ALA A 3 14.36 37.94 -6.71
C ALA A 3 13.04 37.20 -6.49
N ALA A 4 12.86 36.07 -7.16
CA ALA A 4 11.69 35.23 -6.95
C ALA A 4 11.64 34.76 -5.49
N GLN A 5 10.55 35.03 -4.79
CA GLN A 5 10.33 34.59 -3.43
C GLN A 5 9.77 33.19 -3.47
N PHE A 6 10.53 32.21 -3.00
CA PHE A 6 10.11 30.80 -2.94
C PHE A 6 9.57 30.47 -1.56
N ASP A 7 8.43 29.78 -1.48
CA ASP A 7 7.95 29.15 -0.26
C ASP A 7 8.62 27.77 -0.10
N ARG A 8 9.67 27.72 0.68
CA ARG A 8 10.41 26.48 0.94
C ARG A 8 9.59 25.45 1.72
N ALA A 9 8.66 25.89 2.56
CA ALA A 9 7.82 24.99 3.34
C ALA A 9 6.77 24.25 2.47
N ALA A 10 6.46 24.74 1.28
CA ALA A 10 5.62 24.04 0.33
C ALA A 10 6.25 22.73 -0.16
N GLU A 11 7.59 22.67 -0.18
CA GLU A 11 8.33 21.47 -0.64
C GLU A 11 8.52 20.39 0.43
N ASP A 12 8.19 20.68 1.70
CA ASP A 12 8.28 19.67 2.75
C ASP A 12 7.28 18.52 2.52
N LEU A 13 7.73 17.27 2.65
CA LEU A 13 6.88 16.09 2.49
C LEU A 13 6.16 15.68 3.78
N GLY A 14 6.64 16.08 4.95
CA GLY A 14 6.23 15.56 6.25
C GLY A 14 6.96 14.25 6.56
N ASN A 15 6.57 13.62 7.66
CA ASN A 15 7.28 12.41 8.14
C ASN A 15 6.99 11.15 7.32
N VAL A 16 5.83 11.04 6.65
CA VAL A 16 5.52 9.89 5.78
C VAL A 16 6.13 10.14 4.41
N THR A 17 7.15 9.37 4.06
CA THR A 17 8.03 9.65 2.91
C THR A 17 7.72 8.85 1.65
N ALA A 18 7.03 7.71 1.78
CA ALA A 18 6.59 6.90 0.65
C ALA A 18 5.43 5.97 1.02
N LEU A 19 4.49 5.80 0.09
CA LEU A 19 3.52 4.71 0.06
C LEU A 19 4.08 3.63 -0.86
N GLU A 20 4.65 2.55 -0.28
CA GLU A 20 5.32 1.53 -1.07
C GLU A 20 4.33 0.50 -1.59
N HIS A 21 3.54 -0.14 -0.70
CA HIS A 21 2.65 -1.18 -1.18
C HIS A 21 1.29 -1.22 -0.47
N LEU A 22 0.38 -1.87 -1.17
CA LEU A 22 -0.90 -2.32 -0.67
C LEU A 22 -0.87 -3.84 -0.58
N ASN A 23 -1.50 -4.41 0.43
CA ASN A 23 -1.64 -5.86 0.58
C ASN A 23 -3.10 -6.27 0.53
N VAL A 24 -3.39 -7.25 -0.34
CA VAL A 24 -4.69 -7.92 -0.41
C VAL A 24 -4.46 -9.42 -0.62
N GLU A 25 -5.09 -10.25 0.19
CA GLU A 25 -5.12 -11.68 -0.10
C GLU A 25 -6.02 -11.98 -1.29
N ILE A 26 -5.67 -13.02 -2.02
CA ILE A 26 -6.42 -13.46 -3.21
C ILE A 26 -6.49 -14.99 -3.24
N PRO A 27 -7.61 -15.60 -3.64
CA PRO A 27 -7.74 -17.04 -3.64
C PRO A 27 -7.11 -17.74 -4.86
N ASN A 28 -6.84 -17.01 -5.96
CA ASN A 28 -6.39 -17.61 -7.20
C ASN A 28 -5.31 -16.75 -7.90
N GLN A 29 -4.06 -17.21 -7.88
CA GLN A 29 -2.92 -16.53 -8.47
C GLN A 29 -2.98 -16.48 -10.02
N GLY A 30 -3.66 -17.44 -10.66
CA GLY A 30 -3.87 -17.45 -12.12
C GLY A 30 -4.76 -16.30 -12.56
N LEU A 31 -5.95 -16.18 -11.96
CA LEU A 31 -6.87 -15.05 -12.22
C LEU A 31 -6.22 -13.70 -11.87
N ALA A 32 -5.40 -13.66 -10.80
CA ALA A 32 -4.64 -12.46 -10.48
C ALA A 32 -3.62 -12.11 -11.57
N SER A 33 -2.92 -13.11 -12.12
CA SER A 33 -1.99 -12.90 -13.23
C SER A 33 -2.71 -12.36 -14.46
N ASP A 34 -3.88 -12.92 -14.81
CA ASP A 34 -4.69 -12.43 -15.92
C ASP A 34 -5.10 -10.96 -15.72
N PHE A 35 -5.56 -10.59 -14.52
CA PHE A 35 -5.97 -9.22 -14.26
C PHE A 35 -4.78 -8.27 -14.11
N TYR A 36 -3.86 -8.52 -13.16
CA TYR A 36 -2.83 -7.55 -12.80
C TYR A 36 -1.68 -7.48 -13.82
N LEU A 37 -1.24 -8.63 -14.37
CA LEU A 37 -0.13 -8.65 -15.31
C LEU A 37 -0.59 -8.44 -16.75
N LEU A 38 -1.55 -9.25 -17.22
CA LEU A 38 -1.99 -9.19 -18.61
C LEU A 38 -2.98 -8.03 -18.82
N GLY A 39 -3.95 -7.84 -17.97
CA GLY A 39 -4.98 -6.80 -18.09
C GLY A 39 -4.45 -5.41 -17.74
N MET A 40 -3.96 -5.21 -16.53
CA MET A 40 -3.46 -3.91 -16.07
C MET A 40 -2.06 -3.58 -16.61
N GLY A 41 -1.30 -4.58 -17.06
CA GLY A 41 0.04 -4.39 -17.62
C GLY A 41 1.11 -4.14 -16.56
N PHE A 42 0.88 -4.53 -15.31
CA PHE A 42 1.88 -4.45 -14.25
C PHE A 42 2.96 -5.52 -14.44
N THR A 43 4.10 -5.37 -13.78
CA THR A 43 5.20 -6.33 -13.87
C THR A 43 5.37 -7.08 -12.55
N ARG A 44 5.77 -8.35 -12.61
CA ARG A 44 6.13 -9.10 -11.40
C ARG A 44 7.37 -8.52 -10.75
N ASP A 45 7.39 -8.57 -9.41
CA ASP A 45 8.59 -8.24 -8.66
C ASP A 45 9.73 -9.21 -9.00
N PRO A 46 10.94 -8.70 -9.31
CA PRO A 46 12.06 -9.54 -9.75
C PRO A 46 12.74 -10.31 -8.62
N TYR A 47 12.43 -10.05 -7.35
CA TYR A 47 13.02 -10.70 -6.18
C TYR A 47 12.17 -11.83 -5.63
N LEU A 48 10.87 -11.83 -5.95
CA LEU A 48 10.00 -12.91 -5.54
C LEU A 48 10.16 -14.09 -6.49
N PHE A 49 10.54 -15.22 -5.93
CA PHE A 49 10.40 -16.48 -6.62
C PHE A 49 8.94 -16.66 -7.01
N PRO A 50 8.67 -17.20 -8.22
CA PRO A 50 7.33 -17.53 -8.64
C PRO A 50 6.81 -18.73 -7.84
N GLY A 51 6.62 -18.52 -6.54
CA GLY A 51 5.81 -19.41 -5.73
C GLY A 51 4.35 -19.23 -6.14
N THR A 52 3.58 -20.30 -6.07
CA THR A 52 2.18 -20.33 -6.49
C THR A 52 1.23 -19.68 -5.49
N ASN A 53 1.73 -19.11 -4.39
CA ASN A 53 0.94 -18.65 -3.25
C ASN A 53 1.28 -17.25 -2.77
N ASN A 54 2.09 -16.52 -3.51
CA ASN A 54 2.40 -15.13 -3.16
C ASN A 54 2.88 -14.37 -4.40
N MET A 55 2.17 -13.31 -4.78
CA MET A 55 2.54 -12.47 -5.90
C MET A 55 2.76 -11.03 -5.46
N TRP A 56 3.81 -10.42 -6.00
CA TRP A 56 4.04 -9.00 -5.94
C TRP A 56 4.07 -8.42 -7.34
N VAL A 57 3.35 -7.33 -7.56
CA VAL A 57 3.36 -6.62 -8.83
C VAL A 57 3.82 -5.19 -8.63
N ASN A 58 4.64 -4.72 -9.57
CA ASN A 58 5.21 -3.38 -9.58
C ASN A 58 4.33 -2.43 -10.38
N ILE A 59 4.07 -1.26 -9.81
CA ILE A 59 3.34 -0.14 -10.40
C ILE A 59 4.25 1.09 -10.24
N GLY A 60 5.20 1.26 -11.15
CA GLY A 60 6.27 2.25 -10.96
C GLY A 60 7.13 1.91 -9.74
N LYS A 61 7.14 2.79 -8.75
CA LYS A 61 7.86 2.59 -7.46
C LYS A 61 7.00 1.97 -6.37
N SER A 62 5.70 1.83 -6.59
CA SER A 62 4.77 1.20 -5.66
C SER A 62 4.43 -0.21 -6.09
N GLN A 63 3.86 -0.99 -5.19
CA GLN A 63 3.57 -2.40 -5.41
C GLN A 63 2.18 -2.78 -4.87
N ILE A 64 1.66 -3.92 -5.36
CA ILE A 64 0.59 -4.65 -4.70
C ILE A 64 1.13 -6.02 -4.33
N HIS A 65 1.01 -6.37 -3.06
CA HIS A 65 1.36 -7.67 -2.48
C HIS A 65 0.10 -8.52 -2.34
N MET A 66 0.11 -9.70 -2.94
CA MET A 66 -1.05 -10.60 -3.05
C MET A 66 -0.72 -12.01 -2.58
N PRO A 67 -0.69 -12.28 -1.26
CA PRO A 67 -0.63 -13.63 -0.74
C PRO A 67 -1.89 -14.40 -1.11
N SER A 68 -1.80 -15.73 -1.21
CA SER A 68 -2.98 -16.57 -1.37
C SER A 68 -3.73 -16.71 -0.05
N GLY A 69 -5.04 -16.44 -0.09
CA GLY A 69 -5.94 -16.49 1.06
C GLY A 69 -7.37 -16.13 0.66
N GLU A 70 -8.23 -15.90 1.64
CA GLU A 70 -9.56 -15.35 1.39
C GLU A 70 -9.46 -13.94 0.82
N PRO A 71 -10.32 -13.56 -0.14
CA PRO A 71 -10.17 -12.31 -0.85
C PRO A 71 -10.41 -11.12 0.07
N LEU A 72 -9.42 -10.22 0.14
CA LEU A 72 -9.53 -8.93 0.84
C LEU A 72 -9.88 -7.81 -0.14
N VAL A 73 -10.79 -6.94 0.26
CA VAL A 73 -11.29 -5.86 -0.60
C VAL A 73 -11.17 -4.52 0.11
N PHE A 74 -10.48 -3.58 -0.52
CA PHE A 74 -10.38 -2.21 -0.01
C PHE A 74 -11.74 -1.55 0.11
N ARG A 75 -11.95 -0.84 1.20
CA ARG A 75 -13.14 -0.01 1.41
C ARG A 75 -12.97 1.35 0.76
N GLY A 76 -12.93 1.35 -0.57
CA GLY A 76 -12.64 2.50 -1.40
C GLY A 76 -12.05 2.08 -2.75
N HIS A 77 -11.13 2.86 -3.26
CA HIS A 77 -10.48 2.56 -4.54
C HIS A 77 -9.01 3.00 -4.58
N VAL A 78 -8.28 2.46 -5.53
CA VAL A 78 -6.86 2.74 -5.75
C VAL A 78 -6.70 3.59 -7.01
N GLY A 79 -6.06 4.75 -6.88
CA GLY A 79 -5.66 5.56 -8.02
C GLY A 79 -4.38 5.01 -8.66
N ILE A 80 -4.39 4.84 -9.97
CA ILE A 80 -3.25 4.40 -10.76
C ILE A 80 -3.02 5.39 -11.89
N VAL A 81 -1.76 5.70 -12.19
CA VAL A 81 -1.37 6.40 -13.41
C VAL A 81 -0.67 5.44 -14.34
N THR A 82 -1.07 5.42 -15.61
CA THR A 82 -0.43 4.65 -16.69
C THR A 82 -0.33 5.49 -17.96
N PRO A 83 0.77 5.40 -18.71
CA PRO A 83 1.03 6.34 -19.81
C PRO A 83 0.17 6.11 -21.06
N ASN A 84 -0.54 4.98 -21.18
CA ASN A 84 -1.25 4.63 -22.41
C ASN A 84 -2.61 4.00 -22.12
N ARG A 85 -3.64 4.85 -22.13
CA ARG A 85 -5.03 4.47 -21.91
C ARG A 85 -5.55 3.47 -22.97
N LYS A 86 -5.19 3.68 -24.24
CA LYS A 86 -5.63 2.78 -25.30
C LYS A 86 -5.08 1.37 -25.10
N GLU A 87 -3.80 1.22 -24.81
CA GLU A 87 -3.21 -0.09 -24.55
C GLU A 87 -3.80 -0.76 -23.31
N LEU A 88 -4.13 0.01 -22.26
CA LEU A 88 -4.84 -0.51 -21.10
C LEU A 88 -6.18 -1.11 -21.51
N LEU A 89 -6.99 -0.38 -22.26
CA LEU A 89 -8.31 -0.86 -22.74
C LEU A 89 -8.17 -2.10 -23.61
N ASP A 90 -7.21 -2.12 -24.54
CA ASP A 90 -6.94 -3.26 -25.40
C ASP A 90 -6.60 -4.52 -24.57
N ARG A 91 -5.76 -4.38 -23.53
CA ARG A 91 -5.41 -5.47 -22.60
C ARG A 91 -6.61 -5.94 -21.77
N LEU A 92 -7.39 -4.99 -21.20
CA LEU A 92 -8.60 -5.35 -20.42
C LEU A 92 -9.63 -6.09 -21.27
N HIS A 93 -9.78 -5.71 -22.54
CA HIS A 93 -10.61 -6.46 -23.50
C HIS A 93 -10.06 -7.86 -23.78
N ALA A 94 -8.75 -7.99 -23.93
CA ALA A 94 -8.11 -9.28 -24.24
C ALA A 94 -8.28 -10.31 -23.11
N VAL A 95 -8.23 -9.88 -21.83
CA VAL A 95 -8.37 -10.79 -20.68
C VAL A 95 -9.82 -11.08 -20.30
N LYS A 96 -10.80 -10.42 -20.91
CA LYS A 96 -12.21 -10.51 -20.52
C LYS A 96 -12.74 -11.95 -20.45
N LYS A 97 -12.36 -12.78 -21.44
CA LYS A 97 -12.79 -14.19 -21.50
C LYS A 97 -12.20 -15.02 -20.36
N ASN A 98 -10.95 -14.75 -19.96
CA ASN A 98 -10.27 -15.48 -18.89
C ASN A 98 -10.86 -15.17 -17.53
N LEU A 99 -11.45 -13.96 -17.38
CA LEU A 99 -12.00 -13.45 -16.12
C LEU A 99 -13.54 -13.56 -16.07
N ASP A 100 -14.15 -14.25 -17.02
CA ASP A 100 -15.59 -14.46 -17.04
C ASP A 100 -16.07 -15.21 -15.76
N GLY A 101 -17.26 -14.87 -15.29
CA GLY A 101 -17.81 -15.43 -14.05
C GLY A 101 -17.20 -14.88 -12.73
N THR A 102 -16.26 -13.93 -12.81
CA THR A 102 -15.72 -13.21 -11.65
C THR A 102 -16.39 -11.83 -11.49
N LYS A 103 -15.95 -11.02 -10.50
CA LYS A 103 -16.39 -9.61 -10.39
C LYS A 103 -15.68 -8.68 -11.36
N PHE A 104 -14.79 -9.20 -12.22
CA PHE A 104 -14.07 -8.38 -13.17
C PHE A 104 -15.02 -7.56 -14.04
N SER A 105 -14.74 -6.28 -14.10
CA SER A 105 -15.43 -5.35 -14.97
C SER A 105 -14.53 -4.14 -15.24
N PHE A 106 -14.82 -3.40 -16.29
CA PHE A 106 -14.22 -2.09 -16.51
C PHE A 106 -15.18 -1.18 -17.24
N LYS A 107 -15.01 0.12 -17.00
CA LYS A 107 -15.80 1.18 -17.60
C LYS A 107 -14.92 2.37 -17.90
N GLU A 108 -15.10 2.95 -19.07
CA GLU A 108 -14.42 4.14 -19.49
C GLU A 108 -15.21 5.39 -19.06
N PHE A 109 -14.51 6.34 -18.44
CA PHE A 109 -14.97 7.68 -18.11
C PHE A 109 -14.14 8.71 -18.87
N ASN A 110 -14.53 9.98 -18.84
CA ASN A 110 -13.81 11.02 -19.57
C ASN A 110 -12.34 11.16 -19.14
N ASP A 111 -12.08 11.09 -17.84
CA ASP A 111 -10.77 11.34 -17.24
C ASP A 111 -10.03 10.07 -16.76
N HIS A 112 -10.70 8.93 -16.70
CA HIS A 112 -10.10 7.67 -16.23
C HIS A 112 -10.80 6.43 -16.78
N VAL A 113 -10.17 5.29 -16.57
CA VAL A 113 -10.77 3.96 -16.71
C VAL A 113 -10.96 3.38 -15.32
N GLN A 114 -12.18 3.05 -14.94
CA GLN A 114 -12.47 2.27 -13.75
C GLN A 114 -12.33 0.80 -14.10
N ALA A 115 -11.48 0.07 -13.39
CA ALA A 115 -11.31 -1.37 -13.53
C ALA A 115 -11.52 -2.05 -12.17
N THR A 116 -12.30 -3.13 -12.15
CA THR A 116 -12.56 -3.93 -10.95
C THR A 116 -11.86 -5.27 -11.10
N CYS A 117 -11.08 -5.67 -10.10
CA CYS A 117 -10.40 -6.96 -10.11
C CYS A 117 -11.39 -8.13 -9.93
N PRO A 118 -10.98 -9.40 -10.15
CA PRO A 118 -11.84 -10.56 -10.00
C PRO A 118 -12.57 -10.69 -8.67
N TRP A 119 -12.10 -10.05 -7.61
CA TRP A 119 -12.65 -10.14 -6.26
C TRP A 119 -13.35 -8.87 -5.78
N GLY A 120 -13.24 -7.77 -6.53
CA GLY A 120 -13.98 -6.54 -6.24
C GLY A 120 -13.13 -5.34 -5.83
N ASN A 121 -11.79 -5.43 -5.82
CA ASN A 121 -10.95 -4.25 -5.65
C ASN A 121 -11.08 -3.34 -6.86
N GLU A 122 -11.32 -2.07 -6.64
CA GLU A 122 -11.57 -1.05 -7.67
C GLU A 122 -10.33 -0.18 -7.88
N PHE A 123 -10.00 0.03 -9.15
CA PHE A 123 -8.88 0.84 -9.62
C PHE A 123 -9.38 1.93 -10.55
N HIS A 124 -9.05 3.20 -10.25
CA HIS A 124 -9.26 4.32 -11.14
C HIS A 124 -7.94 4.64 -11.85
N VAL A 125 -7.89 4.34 -13.14
CA VAL A 125 -6.65 4.42 -13.93
C VAL A 125 -6.67 5.66 -14.81
N TYR A 126 -5.73 6.54 -14.56
CA TYR A 126 -5.57 7.84 -15.20
C TYR A 126 -4.40 7.86 -16.19
N GLU A 127 -4.44 8.75 -17.15
CA GLU A 127 -3.24 9.12 -17.90
C GLU A 127 -2.38 10.12 -17.09
N PRO A 128 -1.07 10.26 -17.40
CA PRO A 128 -0.21 11.23 -16.74
C PRO A 128 -0.77 12.66 -16.86
N ASP A 129 -0.87 13.33 -15.73
CA ASP A 129 -1.25 14.73 -15.59
C ASP A 129 -0.37 15.37 -14.53
N THR A 130 0.57 16.21 -14.95
CA THR A 130 1.53 16.85 -14.03
C THR A 130 0.87 17.82 -13.06
N ALA A 131 -0.25 18.42 -13.40
CA ALA A 131 -1.00 19.30 -12.51
C ALA A 131 -1.70 18.53 -11.39
N ARG A 132 -2.12 17.29 -11.68
CA ARG A 132 -2.86 16.44 -10.74
C ARG A 132 -1.94 15.46 -9.98
N PHE A 133 -1.01 14.83 -10.68
CA PHE A 133 -0.19 13.73 -10.15
C PHE A 133 1.31 14.05 -10.12
N GLY A 134 1.70 15.30 -10.34
CA GLY A 134 3.11 15.66 -10.46
C GLY A 134 3.80 14.87 -11.57
N ASN A 135 5.02 14.40 -11.31
CA ASN A 135 5.84 13.68 -12.30
C ASN A 135 5.57 12.16 -12.34
N ILE A 136 4.41 11.68 -11.86
CA ILE A 136 4.06 10.27 -11.95
C ILE A 136 3.58 9.96 -13.36
N ASN A 137 4.36 9.19 -14.13
CA ASN A 137 3.99 8.66 -15.44
C ASN A 137 3.49 7.21 -15.37
N LEU A 138 4.00 6.46 -14.39
CA LEU A 138 3.53 5.13 -14.01
C LEU A 138 3.65 5.02 -12.50
N GLY A 139 2.56 4.77 -11.80
CA GLY A 139 2.60 4.69 -10.35
C GLY A 139 1.23 4.68 -9.69
N LEU A 140 1.28 4.72 -8.35
CA LEU A 140 0.14 4.76 -7.45
C LEU A 140 0.14 6.12 -6.73
N PRO A 141 -0.59 7.12 -7.26
CA PRO A 141 -0.64 8.45 -6.65
C PRO A 141 -1.48 8.51 -5.39
N PHE A 142 -2.54 7.70 -5.26
CA PHE A 142 -3.38 7.74 -4.08
C PHE A 142 -4.13 6.44 -3.81
N VAL A 143 -4.53 6.28 -2.56
CA VAL A 143 -5.57 5.31 -2.15
C VAL A 143 -6.66 6.10 -1.46
N GLU A 144 -7.89 6.00 -1.95
CA GLU A 144 -9.05 6.62 -1.30
C GLU A 144 -9.83 5.56 -0.51
N PHE A 145 -10.00 5.81 0.79
CA PHE A 145 -10.84 5.04 1.70
C PHE A 145 -12.14 5.77 1.96
N THR A 146 -13.23 5.03 2.02
CA THR A 146 -14.53 5.52 2.44
C THR A 146 -14.65 5.41 3.96
N VAL A 147 -14.94 6.53 4.64
CA VAL A 147 -14.99 6.62 6.09
C VAL A 147 -16.33 7.20 6.58
N PRO A 148 -16.73 6.95 7.83
CA PRO A 148 -17.97 7.52 8.37
C PRO A 148 -17.95 9.04 8.38
N GLU A 149 -19.12 9.65 8.23
CA GLU A 149 -19.28 11.11 8.34
C GLU A 149 -18.67 11.68 9.63
N LYS A 150 -18.19 12.91 9.54
CA LYS A 150 -17.60 13.69 10.65
C LYS A 150 -16.27 13.13 11.19
N THR A 151 -15.64 12.18 10.47
CA THR A 151 -14.35 11.58 10.87
C THR A 151 -13.14 12.20 10.17
N ALA A 152 -13.26 12.73 8.96
CA ALA A 152 -12.13 13.22 8.15
C ALA A 152 -11.20 14.19 8.91
N LYS A 153 -11.74 15.19 9.60
CA LYS A 153 -10.93 16.14 10.37
C LYS A 153 -10.16 15.46 11.52
N LYS A 154 -10.77 14.47 12.16
CA LYS A 154 -10.19 13.72 13.26
C LYS A 154 -9.11 12.75 12.76
N ILE A 155 -9.34 12.10 11.63
CA ILE A 155 -8.36 11.27 10.91
C ILE A 155 -7.14 12.13 10.53
N ALA A 156 -7.35 13.29 9.91
CA ALA A 156 -6.25 14.22 9.61
C ALA A 156 -5.48 14.66 10.87
N LYS A 157 -6.19 14.90 12.00
CA LYS A 157 -5.55 15.22 13.30
C LYS A 157 -4.70 14.06 13.79
N PHE A 158 -5.18 12.82 13.68
CA PHE A 158 -4.44 11.61 14.07
C PHE A 158 -3.15 11.49 13.26
N TYR A 159 -3.20 11.47 11.93
CA TYR A 159 -2.01 11.35 11.10
C TYR A 159 -0.99 12.47 11.34
N ARG A 160 -1.47 13.71 11.50
CA ARG A 160 -0.58 14.85 11.77
C ARG A 160 0.08 14.76 13.14
N LYS A 161 -0.64 14.37 14.18
CA LYS A 161 -0.14 14.37 15.57
C LYS A 161 0.64 13.11 15.92
N VAL A 162 0.20 11.96 15.41
CA VAL A 162 0.82 10.66 15.70
C VAL A 162 1.94 10.39 14.72
N LEU A 163 1.65 10.39 13.42
CA LEU A 163 2.62 10.03 12.39
C LEU A 163 3.45 11.20 11.84
N GLY A 164 3.16 12.43 12.20
CA GLY A 164 3.87 13.61 11.70
C GLY A 164 3.64 13.91 10.22
N ALA A 165 2.55 13.37 9.63
CA ALA A 165 2.22 13.58 8.22
C ALA A 165 1.69 14.99 7.96
N LYS A 166 1.93 15.55 6.77
CA LYS A 166 1.21 16.73 6.28
C LYS A 166 -0.20 16.33 5.87
N THR A 167 -1.18 17.14 6.29
CA THR A 167 -2.59 16.84 6.04
C THR A 167 -3.37 18.07 5.64
N CYS A 168 -4.35 17.92 4.75
CA CYS A 168 -5.34 18.95 4.47
C CYS A 168 -6.75 18.36 4.44
N ILE A 169 -7.75 19.23 4.46
CA ILE A 169 -9.16 18.86 4.36
C ILE A 169 -9.72 19.47 3.08
N GLU A 170 -10.23 18.62 2.23
CA GLU A 170 -11.02 19.02 1.08
C GLU A 170 -12.53 18.95 1.40
N LYS A 171 -13.27 19.87 0.83
CA LYS A 171 -14.73 19.80 0.78
C LYS A 171 -15.18 20.20 -0.63
N ASN A 172 -15.71 19.25 -1.36
CA ASN A 172 -16.22 19.44 -2.71
C ASN A 172 -17.59 18.78 -2.88
N GLY A 173 -18.09 18.67 -4.13
CA GLY A 173 -19.37 18.02 -4.44
C GLY A 173 -19.44 16.53 -4.09
N HIS A 174 -18.31 15.89 -3.81
CA HIS A 174 -18.22 14.48 -3.40
C HIS A 174 -18.11 14.29 -1.88
N GLY A 175 -18.34 15.36 -1.09
CA GLY A 175 -18.26 15.30 0.36
C GLY A 175 -16.97 15.88 0.92
N LYS A 176 -16.68 15.57 2.19
CA LYS A 176 -15.46 16.00 2.87
C LYS A 176 -14.44 14.85 2.85
N ALA A 177 -13.19 15.19 2.58
CA ALA A 177 -12.09 14.24 2.63
C ALA A 177 -10.89 14.77 3.43
N ALA A 178 -10.18 13.88 4.10
CA ALA A 178 -8.86 14.13 4.66
C ALA A 178 -7.81 13.61 3.65
N HIS A 179 -6.91 14.48 3.26
CA HIS A 179 -5.76 14.16 2.43
C HIS A 179 -4.52 14.09 3.30
N ILE A 180 -3.84 12.97 3.26
CA ILE A 180 -2.65 12.67 4.03
C ILE A 180 -1.49 12.50 3.05
N LYS A 181 -0.55 13.44 3.03
CA LYS A 181 0.61 13.37 2.14
C LYS A 181 1.52 12.19 2.54
N CYS A 182 1.83 11.33 1.58
CA CYS A 182 2.64 10.11 1.75
C CYS A 182 3.80 10.12 0.76
N GLY A 183 4.76 11.03 0.97
CA GLY A 183 5.90 11.17 0.05
C GLY A 183 5.60 12.03 -1.17
N LEU A 184 6.42 11.87 -2.20
CA LEU A 184 6.38 12.71 -3.40
C LEU A 184 5.20 12.33 -4.29
N ASN A 185 4.22 13.25 -4.40
CA ASN A 185 3.02 13.10 -5.23
C ASN A 185 2.14 11.89 -4.88
N GLN A 186 2.25 11.37 -3.65
CA GLN A 186 1.39 10.30 -3.16
C GLN A 186 0.56 10.76 -1.96
N GLU A 187 -0.65 10.21 -1.82
CA GLU A 187 -1.53 10.52 -0.69
C GLU A 187 -2.47 9.36 -0.31
N LEU A 188 -2.85 9.33 0.95
CA LEU A 188 -4.02 8.59 1.42
C LEU A 188 -5.17 9.59 1.53
N VAL A 189 -6.33 9.21 1.01
CA VAL A 189 -7.54 10.03 1.04
C VAL A 189 -8.59 9.31 1.87
N PHE A 190 -9.18 9.98 2.85
CA PHE A 190 -10.27 9.44 3.66
C PHE A 190 -11.52 10.27 3.42
N ARG A 191 -12.41 9.76 2.55
CA ARG A 191 -13.63 10.44 2.11
C ARG A 191 -14.83 10.05 2.93
N GLU A 192 -15.51 11.03 3.51
CA GLU A 192 -16.73 10.81 4.29
C GLU A 192 -17.89 10.32 3.44
N THR A 193 -18.66 9.37 3.98
CA THR A 193 -19.91 8.88 3.39
C THR A 193 -20.96 8.63 4.48
N ASP A 194 -22.23 8.76 4.08
CA ASP A 194 -23.41 8.34 4.85
C ASP A 194 -23.82 6.89 4.57
N ARG A 195 -23.18 6.24 3.60
CA ARG A 195 -23.49 4.84 3.22
C ARG A 195 -22.85 3.86 4.21
N PRO A 196 -23.46 2.68 4.37
CA PRO A 196 -22.82 1.59 5.13
C PRO A 196 -21.44 1.25 4.58
N ILE A 197 -20.48 1.10 5.47
CA ILE A 197 -19.10 0.71 5.14
C ILE A 197 -18.92 -0.74 5.54
N PRO A 198 -18.40 -1.62 4.67
CA PRO A 198 -18.10 -3.01 5.02
C PRO A 198 -17.16 -3.10 6.24
N GLU A 199 -17.24 -4.20 6.95
CA GLU A 199 -16.29 -4.49 8.02
C GLU A 199 -14.86 -4.61 7.47
N PHE A 200 -13.89 -4.36 8.35
CA PHE A 200 -12.48 -4.52 8.02
C PHE A 200 -12.15 -6.01 7.86
N ASP A 201 -11.59 -6.38 6.72
CA ASP A 201 -11.30 -7.77 6.34
C ASP A 201 -9.82 -8.15 6.47
N GLY A 202 -8.93 -7.16 6.73
CA GLY A 202 -7.51 -7.41 6.97
C GLY A 202 -6.56 -6.88 5.91
N HIS A 203 -7.07 -6.18 4.89
CA HIS A 203 -6.19 -5.51 3.94
C HIS A 203 -5.30 -4.45 4.63
N HIS A 204 -4.07 -4.27 4.12
CA HIS A 204 -3.16 -3.29 4.70
C HIS A 204 -2.47 -2.39 3.66
N LEU A 205 -1.92 -1.31 4.17
CA LEU A 205 -1.01 -0.43 3.45
C LEU A 205 0.34 -0.37 4.15
N GLN A 206 1.40 -0.15 3.38
CA GLN A 206 2.74 0.04 3.91
C GLN A 206 3.26 1.42 3.55
N VAL A 207 3.79 2.11 4.56
CA VAL A 207 4.44 3.40 4.38
C VAL A 207 5.81 3.45 5.03
N TYR A 208 6.72 4.22 4.42
CA TYR A 208 8.00 4.58 5.03
C TYR A 208 7.89 5.90 5.77
N VAL A 209 8.57 5.99 6.91
CA VAL A 209 8.65 7.21 7.72
C VAL A 209 10.11 7.58 8.01
N GLU A 210 10.39 8.87 8.10
CA GLU A 210 11.72 9.39 8.46
C GLU A 210 11.95 9.26 9.97
N ASP A 211 11.13 9.91 10.79
CA ASP A 211 11.08 9.68 12.24
C ASP A 211 10.28 8.40 12.50
N PHE A 212 10.99 7.32 12.80
CA PHE A 212 10.40 6.00 13.02
C PHE A 212 10.04 5.77 14.50
N GLY A 213 10.85 6.28 15.41
CA GLY A 213 10.67 6.08 16.85
C GLY A 213 9.56 6.96 17.45
N GLY A 214 9.48 8.23 17.05
CA GLY A 214 8.48 9.16 17.59
C GLY A 214 7.02 8.72 17.38
N PRO A 215 6.60 8.31 16.19
CA PRO A 215 5.30 7.70 15.96
C PRO A 215 5.08 6.40 16.75
N HIS A 216 6.08 5.52 16.84
CA HIS A 216 6.02 4.29 17.61
C HIS A 216 5.69 4.56 19.08
N ASP A 217 6.43 5.49 19.72
CA ASP A 217 6.21 5.83 21.11
C ASP A 217 4.81 6.37 21.37
N LYS A 218 4.28 7.19 20.45
CA LYS A 218 2.91 7.73 20.55
C LYS A 218 1.85 6.65 20.39
N LEU A 219 2.02 5.74 19.41
CA LEU A 219 1.10 4.63 19.20
C LEU A 219 1.12 3.66 20.38
N LYS A 220 2.30 3.39 20.93
CA LYS A 220 2.46 2.56 22.13
C LYS A 220 1.80 3.18 23.36
N ALA A 221 1.94 4.50 23.56
CA ALA A 221 1.28 5.22 24.62
C ALA A 221 -0.26 5.22 24.49
N LEU A 222 -0.79 5.05 23.28
CA LEU A 222 -2.22 4.91 22.99
C LEU A 222 -2.70 3.45 22.98
N ASP A 223 -1.81 2.47 23.23
CA ASP A 223 -2.07 1.02 23.16
C ASP A 223 -2.59 0.58 21.79
N LEU A 224 -2.02 1.13 20.71
CA LEU A 224 -2.45 0.87 19.33
C LEU A 224 -1.52 -0.06 18.56
N ILE A 225 -0.29 -0.35 19.05
CA ILE A 225 0.63 -1.26 18.37
C ILE A 225 0.03 -2.67 18.34
N THR A 226 -0.09 -3.24 17.15
CA THR A 226 -0.62 -4.59 16.94
C THR A 226 0.45 -5.63 16.74
N GLU A 227 1.63 -5.21 16.25
CA GLU A 227 2.76 -6.10 15.97
C GLU A 227 4.08 -5.34 16.03
N GLU A 228 5.03 -5.85 16.80
CA GLU A 228 6.44 -5.46 16.81
C GLU A 228 7.16 -6.45 15.87
N SER A 229 7.16 -6.16 14.54
CA SER A 229 7.62 -7.12 13.53
C SER A 229 9.12 -7.35 13.59
N ASP A 230 9.90 -6.26 13.60
CA ASP A 230 11.36 -6.27 13.76
C ASP A 230 11.88 -4.86 14.11
N ARG A 231 13.21 -4.68 14.15
CA ARG A 231 13.84 -3.37 14.46
C ARG A 231 13.53 -2.25 13.47
N CYS A 232 13.02 -2.57 12.26
CA CYS A 232 12.74 -1.62 11.18
C CYS A 232 11.27 -1.55 10.79
N GLN A 233 10.41 -2.33 11.47
CA GLN A 233 9.00 -2.45 11.13
C GLN A 233 8.13 -2.71 12.35
N TYR A 234 6.99 -2.02 12.43
CA TYR A 234 5.89 -2.30 13.35
C TYR A 234 4.55 -2.09 12.66
N ARG A 235 3.46 -2.54 13.30
CA ARG A 235 2.11 -2.41 12.76
C ARG A 235 1.12 -1.86 13.77
N PHE A 236 0.09 -1.18 13.26
CA PHE A 236 -1.10 -0.80 14.00
C PHE A 236 -2.33 -0.79 13.07
N GLU A 237 -3.53 -0.88 13.64
CA GLU A 237 -4.76 -0.96 12.85
C GLU A 237 -5.67 0.26 13.03
N ASP A 238 -5.90 0.68 14.26
CA ASP A 238 -6.96 1.63 14.58
C ASP A 238 -6.51 3.09 14.47
N ILE A 239 -7.25 3.86 13.68
CA ILE A 239 -7.20 5.32 13.68
C ILE A 239 -8.21 5.80 14.70
N VAL A 240 -7.75 6.45 15.77
CA VAL A 240 -8.62 6.88 16.88
C VAL A 240 -8.79 8.40 16.93
N ASP A 241 -9.90 8.83 17.47
CA ASP A 241 -10.08 10.22 17.89
C ASP A 241 -9.21 10.49 19.11
N LEU A 242 -8.22 11.35 18.97
CA LEU A 242 -7.25 11.65 20.03
C LEU A 242 -7.85 12.34 21.27
N ASP A 243 -9.06 12.88 21.16
CA ASP A 243 -9.73 13.54 22.27
C ASP A 243 -10.59 12.56 23.09
N SER A 244 -11.16 11.53 22.46
CA SER A 244 -12.09 10.58 23.10
C SER A 244 -11.62 9.14 23.12
N GLY A 245 -10.55 8.79 22.42
CA GLY A 245 -10.08 7.40 22.24
C GLY A 245 -10.97 6.53 21.34
N LYS A 246 -12.07 7.07 20.79
CA LYS A 246 -12.99 6.31 19.94
C LYS A 246 -12.34 5.95 18.62
N VAL A 247 -12.45 4.70 18.20
CA VAL A 247 -12.04 4.26 16.86
C VAL A 247 -12.88 4.96 15.79
N LEU A 248 -12.21 5.59 14.83
CA LEU A 248 -12.79 6.30 13.71
C LEU A 248 -12.83 5.43 12.44
N PHE A 249 -11.77 4.67 12.23
CA PHE A 249 -11.58 3.79 11.09
C PHE A 249 -10.49 2.78 11.41
N THR A 250 -10.63 1.54 10.93
CA THR A 250 -9.64 0.47 11.11
C THR A 250 -9.04 0.12 9.76
N ILE A 251 -7.73 0.18 9.64
CA ILE A 251 -6.92 -0.24 8.49
C ILE A 251 -5.54 -0.63 8.99
N GLU A 252 -5.03 -1.79 8.64
CA GLU A 252 -3.70 -2.18 9.08
C GLU A 252 -2.64 -1.31 8.38
N HIS A 253 -1.79 -0.67 9.19
CA HIS A 253 -0.64 0.08 8.74
C HIS A 253 0.63 -0.71 9.03
N GLU A 254 1.38 -1.01 8.00
CA GLU A 254 2.74 -1.50 8.13
C GLU A 254 3.69 -0.29 8.03
N ILE A 255 4.29 0.08 9.16
CA ILE A 255 5.20 1.23 9.24
C ILE A 255 6.63 0.72 9.16
N ARG A 256 7.38 1.25 8.20
CA ARG A 256 8.79 0.92 7.99
C ARG A 256 9.70 2.14 8.14
N SER A 257 10.86 1.89 8.75
CA SER A 257 11.97 2.83 8.74
C SER A 257 12.60 2.91 7.35
N MET A 258 13.14 4.07 6.98
CA MET A 258 13.97 4.22 5.78
C MET A 258 15.28 3.40 5.84
N THR A 259 15.61 2.83 7.00
CA THR A 259 16.71 1.86 7.13
C THR A 259 16.28 0.41 6.87
N HIS A 260 15.01 0.17 6.57
CA HIS A 260 14.53 -1.15 6.19
C HIS A 260 15.23 -1.61 4.90
N PRO A 261 15.68 -2.88 4.80
CA PRO A 261 16.46 -3.35 3.64
C PRO A 261 15.79 -3.16 2.27
N LEU A 262 14.46 -3.15 2.22
CA LEU A 262 13.71 -2.98 0.97
C LEU A 262 13.47 -1.52 0.58
N PHE A 263 13.85 -0.53 1.42
CA PHE A 263 13.66 0.87 1.09
C PHE A 263 14.45 1.27 -0.17
N ASN A 264 13.74 1.82 -1.17
CA ASN A 264 14.33 2.23 -2.45
C ASN A 264 15.12 1.11 -3.18
N ARG A 265 14.81 -0.17 -2.94
CA ARG A 265 15.46 -1.25 -3.67
C ARG A 265 15.19 -1.13 -5.17
N PRO A 266 16.15 -1.52 -6.04
CA PRO A 266 15.91 -1.59 -7.46
C PRO A 266 14.79 -2.59 -7.81
N LEU A 267 14.03 -2.29 -8.85
CA LEU A 267 13.00 -3.21 -9.38
C LEU A 267 13.54 -4.09 -10.53
N VAL A 268 14.88 -4.13 -10.68
CA VAL A 268 15.59 -5.04 -11.60
C VAL A 268 16.56 -5.85 -10.78
N ASN A 269 16.41 -7.16 -10.76
CA ASN A 269 17.29 -8.08 -10.07
C ASN A 269 18.10 -8.90 -11.08
N ARG A 270 19.41 -8.74 -11.07
CA ARG A 270 20.37 -9.51 -11.90
C ARG A 270 21.07 -10.63 -11.12
N ASN A 271 20.76 -10.75 -9.85
CA ASN A 271 21.30 -11.80 -8.99
C ASN A 271 20.17 -12.76 -8.59
N PRO A 272 20.04 -13.95 -9.23
CA PRO A 272 18.95 -14.88 -8.97
C PRO A 272 18.97 -15.49 -7.55
N ALA A 273 20.10 -15.41 -6.84
CA ALA A 273 20.19 -15.87 -5.46
C ALA A 273 19.58 -14.87 -4.46
N GLN A 274 19.37 -13.61 -4.86
CA GLN A 274 18.79 -12.57 -4.01
C GLN A 274 17.28 -12.53 -4.15
N THR A 275 16.57 -12.55 -3.02
CA THR A 275 15.13 -12.48 -2.91
C THR A 275 14.74 -11.35 -1.95
N ASN A 276 13.45 -11.07 -1.77
CA ASN A 276 12.99 -10.11 -0.75
C ASN A 276 13.30 -10.54 0.70
N ARG A 277 13.61 -11.82 0.94
CA ARG A 277 13.94 -12.35 2.27
C ARG A 277 15.41 -12.24 2.64
N ASN A 278 16.27 -12.16 1.65
CA ASN A 278 17.73 -12.08 1.83
C ASN A 278 18.34 -10.90 1.09
N TYR A 279 17.51 -9.89 0.77
CA TYR A 279 17.96 -8.71 0.04
C TYR A 279 19.04 -7.95 0.84
N ILE A 280 20.11 -7.63 0.13
CA ILE A 280 21.19 -6.75 0.61
C ILE A 280 21.34 -5.63 -0.41
N LEU A 281 21.29 -4.38 0.03
CA LEU A 281 21.49 -3.21 -0.83
C LEU A 281 22.80 -3.31 -1.60
N GLY A 282 22.73 -3.18 -2.92
CA GLY A 282 23.88 -3.36 -3.83
C GLY A 282 24.18 -4.82 -4.20
N GLY A 283 23.47 -5.81 -3.60
CA GLY A 283 23.62 -7.22 -3.93
C GLY A 283 22.86 -7.65 -5.19
N ASP A 284 22.05 -6.77 -5.78
CA ASP A 284 21.26 -6.98 -6.99
C ASP A 284 22.06 -6.84 -8.29
N GLY A 285 23.34 -6.44 -8.20
CA GLY A 285 24.26 -6.40 -9.33
C GLY A 285 24.56 -7.78 -9.89
N TRP A 286 25.05 -7.83 -11.15
CA TRP A 286 25.48 -9.06 -11.78
C TRP A 286 26.66 -9.67 -11.01
N VAL A 287 26.48 -10.89 -10.51
CA VAL A 287 27.54 -11.61 -9.80
C VAL A 287 27.85 -12.89 -10.55
N TYR A 288 29.11 -12.98 -11.05
CA TYR A 288 29.67 -14.24 -11.54
C TYR A 288 30.15 -15.04 -10.35
N ASN A 289 29.69 -16.29 -10.23
CA ASN A 289 30.15 -17.24 -9.22
C ASN A 289 30.08 -16.69 -7.78
N LEU A 290 28.86 -16.38 -7.31
CA LEU A 290 28.70 -16.34 -5.86
C LEU A 290 29.00 -17.74 -5.31
N PRO A 291 29.98 -17.91 -4.45
CA PRO A 291 29.96 -19.03 -3.53
C PRO A 291 28.64 -18.94 -2.77
N ASP A 292 28.05 -20.06 -2.39
CA ASP A 292 26.82 -20.10 -1.59
C ASP A 292 26.89 -19.03 -0.50
N THR A 293 26.41 -17.85 -0.81
CA THR A 293 26.50 -16.72 0.11
C THR A 293 25.48 -16.98 1.17
N VAL A 294 26.01 -17.42 2.24
CA VAL A 294 25.40 -17.43 3.54
C VAL A 294 24.64 -16.12 3.71
N GLY A 295 23.33 -16.18 3.60
CA GLY A 295 22.48 -15.13 4.14
C GLY A 295 22.88 -14.91 5.59
N PRO A 296 22.57 -13.76 6.21
CA PRO A 296 22.95 -13.49 7.59
C PRO A 296 22.64 -14.72 8.43
N SER A 297 23.69 -15.30 9.00
CA SER A 297 23.66 -16.56 9.72
C SER A 297 22.58 -16.53 10.78
N GLY A 298 21.57 -17.35 10.63
CA GLY A 298 20.53 -17.55 11.63
C GLY A 298 19.07 -17.43 11.21
N ALA A 299 18.76 -16.86 10.06
CA ALA A 299 17.40 -16.88 9.57
C ALA A 299 17.11 -18.23 8.89
N SER A 300 16.22 -19.03 9.47
CA SER A 300 15.71 -20.23 8.81
C SER A 300 15.09 -19.84 7.47
N THR A 301 15.67 -20.31 6.38
CA THR A 301 15.14 -20.12 5.02
C THR A 301 13.97 -21.06 4.71
N ASP A 302 13.56 -21.87 5.68
CA ASP A 302 12.44 -22.77 5.54
C ASP A 302 11.11 -22.03 5.82
N PRO A 303 10.30 -21.70 4.79
CA PRO A 303 9.04 -21.01 4.96
C PRO A 303 8.02 -21.81 5.77
N LEU A 304 8.27 -23.11 6.00
CA LEU A 304 7.39 -23.97 6.81
C LEU A 304 7.72 -23.90 8.31
N LYS A 305 8.87 -23.35 8.69
CA LYS A 305 9.33 -23.26 10.09
C LYS A 305 9.12 -21.88 10.72
N ALA A 306 8.85 -20.84 9.95
CA ALA A 306 8.45 -19.55 10.52
C ALA A 306 7.08 -19.71 11.19
N PRO A 307 6.90 -19.31 12.45
CA PRO A 307 5.57 -19.29 13.05
C PRO A 307 4.70 -18.35 12.21
N LYS A 308 3.59 -18.87 11.70
CA LYS A 308 2.61 -18.05 10.97
C LYS A 308 2.12 -16.97 11.94
N ALA A 309 2.19 -15.72 11.54
CA ALA A 309 1.55 -14.64 12.27
C ALA A 309 0.07 -15.02 12.52
N PRO A 310 -0.46 -14.81 13.71
CA PRO A 310 -1.86 -15.14 13.98
C PRO A 310 -2.77 -14.34 13.04
N THR A 311 -3.80 -15.00 12.53
CA THR A 311 -4.82 -14.33 11.72
C THR A 311 -5.44 -13.16 12.49
N ILE A 312 -5.98 -12.18 11.81
CA ILE A 312 -6.63 -11.00 12.42
C ILE A 312 -7.70 -11.41 13.42
N ALA A 313 -8.53 -12.41 13.07
CA ALA A 313 -9.51 -12.97 14.00
C ALA A 313 -8.85 -13.54 15.27
N LYS A 314 -7.71 -14.20 15.13
CA LYS A 314 -6.95 -14.75 16.25
C LYS A 314 -6.27 -13.64 17.08
N ARG A 315 -5.74 -12.59 16.45
CA ARG A 315 -5.19 -11.41 17.14
C ARG A 315 -6.28 -10.65 17.93
N ARG A 316 -7.47 -10.44 17.33
CA ARG A 316 -8.63 -9.84 18.02
C ARG A 316 -9.09 -10.69 19.22
N ALA A 317 -9.17 -12.02 19.03
CA ALA A 317 -9.52 -12.92 20.14
C ALA A 317 -8.47 -12.93 21.25
N MET A 318 -7.17 -12.86 20.90
CA MET A 318 -6.07 -12.77 21.88
C MET A 318 -6.09 -11.44 22.63
N ARG A 319 -6.39 -10.31 21.98
CA ARG A 319 -6.59 -9.01 22.62
C ARG A 319 -7.82 -9.02 23.55
N ALA A 320 -8.96 -9.56 23.11
CA ALA A 320 -10.15 -9.68 23.94
C ALA A 320 -9.94 -10.59 25.15
N ALA A 321 -9.00 -11.53 25.07
CA ALA A 321 -8.60 -12.42 26.16
C ALA A 321 -7.45 -11.86 27.03
N GLY A 322 -6.95 -10.65 26.77
CA GLY A 322 -5.81 -10.06 27.51
C GLY A 322 -4.49 -10.80 27.31
N ALA A 323 -4.32 -11.50 26.18
CA ALA A 323 -3.14 -12.32 25.85
C ALA A 323 -2.18 -11.63 24.86
N LEU A 324 -2.44 -10.35 24.55
CA LEU A 324 -1.59 -9.44 23.77
C LEU A 324 -1.63 -8.07 24.40
#